data_b99b0a887585d7195f3f3ea3ba1ef0fa
#
_entry.id   b99b0a887585d7195f3f3ea3ba1ef0fa
#
_cell.length_a   1.000
_cell.length_b   1.000
_cell.length_c   1.000
_cell.angle_alpha   90.00
_cell.angle_beta   90.00
_cell.angle_gamma   90.00
#
_symmetry.space_group_name_H-M   'P 1'
#
loop_
_entity.id
_entity.type
_entity.pdbx_description
1 polymer ?
#
loop_
_entity_poly.entity_id
_entity_poly.type
_entity_poly.pdbx_seq_one_letter_code
_entity_poly.pdbx_strand_id
1 'polypeptide(L)'
;MECFLYHYNMKNLSFNKVTELRKDILANNKTKDFVFFAGENNILISVPHGVSQTRLGKHKVAEIGTISLGIALAKETGSNLLVKTKNNFDDANFDENCNYRKFICKLAKSGKIKYIIDLHGLASWRNYDINLGINFGNNIKQNTILFDKLTKRLKQNFNLSVDLPFKASTKTISGYFAENFDIWTIQIETNCSITNQSKNIDKFNLLLKTLADWLKEIR
;
A
#
# COMPACT_ATOMS: atom_id res chain seq x y z
N MET A 1 -3.57 -20.74 -13.26
CA MET A 1 -3.95 -19.38 -12.82
C MET A 1 -3.05 -18.41 -13.57
N GLU A 2 -3.54 -17.88 -14.70
CA GLU A 2 -2.79 -16.94 -15.52
C GLU A 2 -2.70 -15.60 -14.78
N CYS A 3 -1.49 -15.23 -14.41
CA CYS A 3 -1.16 -13.93 -13.87
C CYS A 3 -0.96 -12.99 -15.06
N PHE A 4 -1.92 -12.14 -15.37
CA PHE A 4 -1.74 -11.11 -16.40
C PHE A 4 -0.81 -10.03 -15.84
N LEU A 5 0.45 -10.07 -16.29
CA LEU A 5 1.41 -8.99 -16.15
C LEU A 5 0.98 -7.85 -17.07
N TYR A 6 0.50 -6.76 -16.50
CA TYR A 6 0.39 -5.53 -17.26
C TYR A 6 1.78 -4.92 -17.38
N HIS A 7 2.40 -5.02 -18.55
CA HIS A 7 3.57 -4.22 -18.91
C HIS A 7 3.13 -2.80 -19.25
N TYR A 8 2.65 -2.07 -18.26
CA TYR A 8 2.48 -0.63 -18.39
C TYR A 8 3.80 0.04 -18.02
N ASN A 9 4.37 0.78 -18.97
CA ASN A 9 5.51 1.64 -18.66
C ASN A 9 5.01 2.82 -17.80
N MET A 10 5.09 2.65 -16.47
CA MET A 10 4.56 3.61 -15.49
C MET A 10 5.26 4.97 -15.57
N LYS A 11 6.48 5.07 -16.12
CA LYS A 11 7.31 6.28 -16.12
C LYS A 11 6.72 7.48 -16.87
N ASN A 12 5.77 7.27 -17.78
CA ASN A 12 5.23 8.33 -18.65
C ASN A 12 3.78 8.75 -18.32
N LEU A 13 3.26 8.42 -17.14
CA LEU A 13 1.90 8.78 -16.76
C LEU A 13 1.83 10.21 -16.20
N SER A 14 1.10 11.13 -16.84
CA SER A 14 0.73 12.41 -16.24
C SER A 14 -0.26 12.21 -15.08
N PHE A 15 -0.41 13.22 -14.22
CA PHE A 15 -1.35 13.15 -13.07
C PHE A 15 -2.80 12.81 -13.50
N ASN A 16 -3.29 13.40 -14.61
CA ASN A 16 -4.61 13.07 -15.17
C ASN A 16 -4.70 11.58 -15.54
N LYS A 17 -3.60 11.00 -16.05
CA LYS A 17 -3.52 9.58 -16.36
C LYS A 17 -3.53 8.67 -15.12
N VAL A 18 -3.09 9.13 -13.95
CA VAL A 18 -3.22 8.36 -12.69
C VAL A 18 -4.69 8.18 -12.32
N THR A 19 -5.48 9.23 -12.45
CA THR A 19 -6.93 9.17 -12.18
C THR A 19 -7.67 8.31 -13.23
N GLU A 20 -7.30 8.42 -14.50
CA GLU A 20 -7.82 7.58 -15.56
C GLU A 20 -7.44 6.11 -15.34
N LEU A 21 -6.17 5.83 -15.08
CA LEU A 21 -5.69 4.48 -14.79
C LEU A 21 -6.40 3.87 -13.57
N ARG A 22 -6.67 4.67 -12.52
CA ARG A 22 -7.50 4.21 -11.40
C ARG A 22 -8.90 3.82 -11.85
N LYS A 23 -9.56 4.65 -12.68
CA LYS A 23 -10.88 4.34 -13.22
C LYS A 23 -10.83 3.07 -14.08
N ASP A 24 -9.83 2.94 -14.93
CA ASP A 24 -9.63 1.78 -15.80
C ASP A 24 -9.36 0.50 -14.99
N ILE A 25 -8.52 0.55 -13.98
CA ILE A 25 -8.28 -0.57 -13.06
C ILE A 25 -9.59 -1.05 -12.43
N LEU A 26 -10.41 -0.12 -11.95
CA LEU A 26 -11.67 -0.44 -11.29
C LEU A 26 -12.77 -0.87 -12.28
N ALA A 27 -12.82 -0.29 -13.48
CA ALA A 27 -13.84 -0.59 -14.50
C ALA A 27 -13.54 -1.87 -15.28
N ASN A 28 -12.30 -2.03 -15.73
CA ASN A 28 -11.90 -3.11 -16.64
C ASN A 28 -11.50 -4.41 -15.94
N ASN A 29 -11.21 -4.36 -14.63
CA ASN A 29 -10.76 -5.52 -13.88
C ASN A 29 -11.79 -6.09 -12.88
N LYS A 30 -13.09 -5.82 -13.10
CA LYS A 30 -14.18 -6.36 -12.25
C LYS A 30 -14.21 -7.88 -12.18
N THR A 31 -13.64 -8.57 -13.16
CA THR A 31 -13.53 -10.03 -13.19
C THR A 31 -12.27 -10.55 -12.50
N LYS A 32 -11.24 -9.72 -12.34
CA LYS A 32 -9.96 -10.09 -11.75
C LYS A 32 -9.93 -9.73 -10.27
N ASP A 33 -9.31 -10.60 -9.48
CA ASP A 33 -9.18 -10.39 -8.03
C ASP A 33 -8.23 -9.24 -7.70
N PHE A 34 -7.15 -9.14 -8.45
CA PHE A 34 -6.13 -8.09 -8.31
C PHE A 34 -5.41 -7.82 -9.63
N VAL A 35 -4.69 -6.72 -9.66
CA VAL A 35 -3.79 -6.33 -10.76
C VAL A 35 -2.39 -6.13 -10.20
N PHE A 36 -1.39 -6.61 -10.94
CA PHE A 36 0.03 -6.43 -10.61
C PHE A 36 0.75 -5.68 -11.72
N PHE A 37 1.52 -4.66 -11.33
CA PHE A 37 2.43 -3.92 -12.20
C PHE A 37 3.86 -4.20 -11.72
N ALA A 38 4.65 -4.81 -12.58
CA ALA A 38 6.05 -5.07 -12.28
C ALA A 38 6.87 -3.76 -12.29
N GLY A 39 7.66 -3.56 -11.26
CA GLY A 39 8.61 -2.47 -11.14
C GLY A 39 10.04 -2.90 -11.45
N GLU A 40 10.99 -1.99 -11.23
CA GLU A 40 12.42 -2.16 -11.51
C GLU A 40 13.25 -2.46 -10.26
N ASN A 41 12.63 -2.42 -9.07
CA ASN A 41 13.29 -2.60 -7.78
C ASN A 41 12.62 -3.69 -6.92
N ASN A 42 13.14 -3.91 -5.73
CA ASN A 42 12.66 -4.96 -4.81
C ASN A 42 11.61 -4.47 -3.80
N ILE A 43 10.97 -3.32 -4.04
CA ILE A 43 9.90 -2.77 -3.22
C ILE A 43 8.55 -3.17 -3.82
N LEU A 44 7.64 -3.68 -2.99
CA LEU A 44 6.24 -3.88 -3.33
C LEU A 44 5.37 -2.83 -2.62
N ILE A 45 4.65 -2.04 -3.38
CA ILE A 45 3.55 -1.21 -2.88
C ILE A 45 2.29 -2.07 -2.96
N SER A 46 1.68 -2.36 -1.81
CA SER A 46 0.47 -3.17 -1.66
C SER A 46 -0.73 -2.28 -1.37
N VAL A 47 -1.84 -2.45 -2.09
CA VAL A 47 -3.11 -1.72 -1.91
C VAL A 47 -4.24 -2.74 -1.76
N PRO A 48 -4.40 -3.37 -0.57
CA PRO A 48 -5.36 -4.47 -0.36
C PRO A 48 -6.81 -4.00 -0.30
N HIS A 49 -7.06 -2.76 0.11
CA HIS A 49 -8.38 -2.22 0.36
C HIS A 49 -8.82 -1.14 -0.64
N GLY A 50 -8.25 -1.14 -1.84
CA GLY A 50 -8.66 -0.22 -2.92
C GLY A 50 -10.13 -0.40 -3.36
N VAL A 51 -10.73 -1.55 -3.05
CA VAL A 51 -12.15 -1.87 -3.22
C VAL A 51 -12.78 -2.27 -1.89
N SER A 52 -14.12 -2.35 -1.84
CA SER A 52 -14.79 -2.90 -0.66
C SER A 52 -14.35 -4.34 -0.40
N GLN A 53 -14.32 -4.74 0.84
CA GLN A 53 -13.95 -6.09 1.29
C GLN A 53 -15.01 -6.68 2.21
N THR A 54 -14.92 -7.98 2.45
CA THR A 54 -15.78 -8.69 3.40
C THR A 54 -14.91 -9.38 4.44
N ARG A 55 -15.01 -8.95 5.71
CA ARG A 55 -14.28 -9.54 6.84
C ARG A 55 -15.25 -10.23 7.79
N LEU A 56 -15.10 -11.53 7.99
CA LEU A 56 -15.98 -12.33 8.86
C LEU A 56 -17.47 -12.11 8.53
N GLY A 57 -17.81 -12.12 7.24
CA GLY A 57 -19.18 -11.90 6.76
C GLY A 57 -19.67 -10.44 6.81
N LYS A 58 -18.88 -9.51 7.33
CA LYS A 58 -19.25 -8.08 7.42
C LYS A 58 -18.64 -7.29 6.28
N HIS A 59 -19.48 -6.53 5.57
CA HIS A 59 -19.03 -5.60 4.53
C HIS A 59 -18.25 -4.44 5.14
N LYS A 60 -17.14 -4.09 4.51
CA LYS A 60 -16.31 -2.92 4.82
C LYS A 60 -16.12 -2.10 3.54
N VAL A 61 -16.22 -0.80 3.66
CA VAL A 61 -16.08 0.13 2.53
C VAL A 61 -14.64 0.19 2.03
N ALA A 62 -14.49 0.56 0.74
CA ALA A 62 -13.19 0.81 0.15
C ALA A 62 -12.48 1.99 0.81
N GLU A 63 -11.15 1.90 0.90
CA GLU A 63 -10.30 2.95 1.44
C GLU A 63 -9.92 3.92 0.32
N ILE A 64 -10.69 5.03 0.25
CA ILE A 64 -10.63 6.00 -0.85
C ILE A 64 -9.23 6.61 -0.96
N GLY A 65 -8.72 6.66 -2.20
CA GLY A 65 -7.47 7.34 -2.56
C GLY A 65 -6.21 6.48 -2.43
N THR A 66 -6.25 5.33 -1.74
CA THR A 66 -5.09 4.43 -1.61
C THR A 66 -4.59 3.93 -2.96
N ILE A 67 -5.49 3.62 -3.91
CA ILE A 67 -5.11 3.23 -5.28
C ILE A 67 -4.35 4.36 -5.97
N SER A 68 -4.86 5.60 -5.90
CA SER A 68 -4.22 6.75 -6.53
C SER A 68 -2.83 7.02 -5.95
N LEU A 69 -2.69 6.93 -4.62
CA LEU A 69 -1.40 7.05 -3.94
C LEU A 69 -0.43 5.93 -4.35
N GLY A 70 -0.91 4.68 -4.38
CA GLY A 70 -0.11 3.52 -4.79
C GLY A 70 0.39 3.63 -6.23
N ILE A 71 -0.46 4.03 -7.19
CA ILE A 71 -0.09 4.24 -8.59
C ILE A 71 0.95 5.35 -8.70
N ALA A 72 0.72 6.50 -8.03
CA ALA A 72 1.63 7.63 -8.08
C ALA A 72 3.00 7.29 -7.48
N LEU A 73 3.03 6.60 -6.34
CA LEU A 73 4.28 6.14 -5.70
C LEU A 73 5.03 5.15 -6.59
N ALA A 74 4.34 4.13 -7.12
CA ALA A 74 4.98 3.14 -7.98
C ALA A 74 5.61 3.78 -9.21
N LYS A 75 4.92 4.77 -9.81
CA LYS A 75 5.44 5.56 -10.92
C LYS A 75 6.70 6.34 -10.54
N GLU A 76 6.66 7.09 -9.44
CA GLU A 76 7.74 7.98 -9.01
C GLU A 76 9.00 7.21 -8.57
N THR A 77 8.83 5.96 -8.12
CA THR A 77 9.91 5.18 -7.50
C THR A 77 10.36 3.97 -8.31
N GLY A 78 9.63 3.60 -9.37
CA GLY A 78 9.88 2.36 -10.12
C GLY A 78 9.57 1.10 -9.32
N SER A 79 8.74 1.19 -8.28
CA SER A 79 8.39 0.06 -7.42
C SER A 79 7.32 -0.83 -8.04
N ASN A 80 7.28 -2.10 -7.63
CA ASN A 80 6.18 -2.99 -7.95
C ASN A 80 4.88 -2.50 -7.27
N LEU A 81 3.75 -2.66 -7.94
CA LEU A 81 2.44 -2.30 -7.41
C LEU A 81 1.47 -3.47 -7.51
N LEU A 82 0.82 -3.81 -6.40
CA LEU A 82 -0.27 -4.77 -6.34
C LEU A 82 -1.52 -4.11 -5.80
N VAL A 83 -2.62 -4.17 -6.57
CA VAL A 83 -3.90 -3.53 -6.22
C VAL A 83 -5.00 -4.57 -6.21
N LYS A 84 -5.75 -4.68 -5.11
CA LYS A 84 -6.99 -5.46 -5.06
C LYS A 84 -8.06 -4.74 -5.89
N THR A 85 -8.75 -5.46 -6.78
CA THR A 85 -9.70 -4.88 -7.76
C THR A 85 -11.10 -5.43 -7.65
N LYS A 86 -11.29 -6.51 -6.90
CA LYS A 86 -12.58 -7.16 -6.70
C LYS A 86 -12.75 -7.65 -5.27
N ASN A 87 -13.93 -7.48 -4.71
CA ASN A 87 -14.34 -8.15 -3.48
C ASN A 87 -14.80 -9.57 -3.83
N ASN A 88 -14.05 -10.57 -3.42
CA ASN A 88 -14.39 -12.00 -3.55
C ASN A 88 -14.92 -12.58 -2.24
N PHE A 89 -15.67 -11.79 -1.47
CA PHE A 89 -16.12 -12.10 -0.11
C PHE A 89 -14.95 -12.36 0.84
N ASP A 90 -13.81 -11.71 0.58
CA ASP A 90 -12.58 -11.81 1.34
C ASP A 90 -12.07 -10.43 1.77
N ASP A 91 -11.10 -10.43 2.69
CA ASP A 91 -10.32 -9.26 3.10
C ASP A 91 -8.83 -9.62 2.99
N ALA A 92 -8.16 -9.07 1.98
CA ALA A 92 -6.77 -9.39 1.68
C ALA A 92 -5.81 -9.09 2.85
N ASN A 93 -6.15 -8.12 3.71
CA ASN A 93 -5.34 -7.82 4.90
C ASN A 93 -5.65 -8.70 6.12
N PHE A 94 -6.65 -9.58 6.03
CA PHE A 94 -7.08 -10.44 7.13
C PHE A 94 -7.07 -11.93 6.78
N ASP A 95 -7.53 -12.29 5.56
CA ASP A 95 -7.70 -13.68 5.15
C ASP A 95 -6.42 -14.25 4.55
N GLU A 96 -5.78 -15.20 5.24
CA GLU A 96 -4.49 -15.78 4.84
C GLU A 96 -4.55 -16.51 3.51
N ASN A 97 -5.68 -17.16 3.20
CA ASN A 97 -5.85 -17.99 2.01
C ASN A 97 -6.33 -17.26 0.76
N CYS A 98 -6.48 -15.92 0.78
CA CYS A 98 -6.91 -15.16 -0.37
C CYS A 98 -5.85 -15.16 -1.50
N ASN A 99 -6.31 -15.01 -2.73
CA ASN A 99 -5.42 -15.01 -3.90
C ASN A 99 -4.39 -13.86 -3.88
N TYR A 100 -4.77 -12.72 -3.31
CA TYR A 100 -3.89 -11.56 -3.16
C TYR A 100 -2.64 -11.91 -2.35
N ARG A 101 -2.80 -12.51 -1.15
CA ARG A 101 -1.68 -12.95 -0.31
C ARG A 101 -0.88 -14.08 -0.96
N LYS A 102 -1.55 -15.04 -1.60
CA LYS A 102 -0.88 -16.12 -2.35
C LYS A 102 0.04 -15.57 -3.43
N PHE A 103 -0.35 -14.46 -4.07
CA PHE A 103 0.50 -13.80 -5.06
C PHE A 103 1.72 -13.13 -4.42
N ILE A 104 1.55 -12.40 -3.30
CA ILE A 104 2.68 -11.84 -2.56
C ILE A 104 3.64 -12.96 -2.09
N CYS A 105 3.12 -14.10 -1.62
CA CYS A 105 3.94 -15.27 -1.27
C CYS A 105 4.81 -15.75 -2.43
N LYS A 106 4.29 -15.75 -3.67
CA LYS A 106 5.09 -16.11 -4.86
C LYS A 106 6.22 -15.11 -5.10
N LEU A 107 5.95 -13.80 -4.97
CA LEU A 107 6.97 -12.76 -5.11
C LEU A 107 8.03 -12.88 -4.01
N ALA A 108 7.63 -13.11 -2.76
CA ALA A 108 8.52 -13.29 -1.63
C ALA A 108 9.45 -14.51 -1.83
N LYS A 109 8.88 -15.67 -2.15
CA LYS A 109 9.65 -16.91 -2.40
C LYS A 109 10.61 -16.81 -3.58
N SER A 110 10.31 -15.99 -4.59
CA SER A 110 11.20 -15.76 -5.72
C SER A 110 12.35 -14.78 -5.44
N GLY A 111 12.39 -14.17 -4.24
CA GLY A 111 13.38 -13.15 -3.90
C GLY A 111 13.20 -11.81 -4.61
N LYS A 112 12.11 -11.63 -5.36
CA LYS A 112 11.86 -10.40 -6.13
C LYS A 112 11.54 -9.19 -5.27
N ILE A 113 11.05 -9.40 -4.03
CA ILE A 113 10.72 -8.33 -3.10
C ILE A 113 11.46 -8.52 -1.78
N LYS A 114 11.96 -7.42 -1.23
CA LYS A 114 12.59 -7.33 0.10
C LYS A 114 11.88 -6.34 1.02
N TYR A 115 11.03 -5.49 0.44
CA TYR A 115 10.29 -4.45 1.16
C TYR A 115 8.83 -4.49 0.76
N ILE A 116 7.92 -4.38 1.74
CA ILE A 116 6.48 -4.20 1.49
C ILE A 116 6.03 -2.90 2.15
N ILE A 117 5.45 -2.01 1.35
CA ILE A 117 4.78 -0.80 1.79
C ILE A 117 3.28 -1.03 1.61
N ASP A 118 2.59 -1.32 2.71
CA ASP A 118 1.18 -1.71 2.71
C ASP A 118 0.31 -0.48 2.97
N LEU A 119 -0.38 0.01 1.93
CA LEU A 119 -1.13 1.27 1.98
C LEU A 119 -2.57 1.04 2.38
N HIS A 120 -2.98 1.76 3.40
CA HIS A 120 -4.32 1.75 3.98
C HIS A 120 -4.90 3.15 4.18
N GLY A 121 -6.21 3.22 4.45
CA GLY A 121 -6.94 4.46 4.67
C GLY A 121 -7.53 4.57 6.06
N LEU A 122 -7.22 5.67 6.74
CA LEU A 122 -7.88 6.08 7.98
C LEU A 122 -9.18 6.84 7.70
N ALA A 123 -10.19 6.63 8.52
CA ALA A 123 -11.40 7.44 8.51
C ALA A 123 -11.08 8.92 8.83
N SER A 124 -11.78 9.86 8.17
CA SER A 124 -11.52 11.30 8.29
C SER A 124 -11.70 11.88 9.71
N TRP A 125 -12.51 11.25 10.54
CA TRP A 125 -12.75 11.68 11.92
C TRP A 125 -11.64 11.35 12.91
N ARG A 126 -10.61 10.59 12.48
CA ARG A 126 -9.46 10.29 13.34
C ARG A 126 -8.51 11.48 13.43
N ASN A 127 -7.95 11.68 14.62
CA ASN A 127 -7.08 12.82 14.93
C ASN A 127 -5.67 12.73 14.35
N TYR A 128 -5.34 11.65 13.60
CA TYR A 128 -4.04 11.47 12.97
C TYR A 128 -4.15 11.68 11.46
N ASP A 129 -3.14 12.33 10.90
CA ASP A 129 -2.94 12.39 9.46
C ASP A 129 -2.45 11.05 8.92
N ILE A 130 -1.51 10.44 9.65
CA ILE A 130 -0.87 9.17 9.27
C ILE A 130 -0.68 8.31 10.53
N ASN A 131 -0.94 7.00 10.39
CA ASN A 131 -0.50 6.02 11.37
C ASN A 131 0.45 5.01 10.68
N LEU A 132 1.59 4.74 11.31
CA LEU A 132 2.55 3.74 10.86
C LEU A 132 2.46 2.50 11.75
N GLY A 133 2.14 1.36 11.16
CA GLY A 133 2.10 0.07 11.84
C GLY A 133 3.39 -0.70 11.60
N ILE A 134 4.16 -0.95 12.65
CA ILE A 134 5.42 -1.69 12.61
C ILE A 134 5.49 -2.84 13.63
N ASN A 135 4.36 -3.12 14.31
CA ASN A 135 4.26 -4.15 15.34
C ASN A 135 5.37 -4.05 16.40
N PHE A 136 5.55 -2.85 16.97
CA PHE A 136 6.58 -2.52 17.95
C PHE A 136 8.01 -2.83 17.47
N GLY A 137 8.28 -2.61 16.18
CA GLY A 137 9.59 -2.84 15.56
C GLY A 137 9.76 -4.23 14.91
N ASN A 138 8.87 -5.19 15.19
CA ASN A 138 9.00 -6.55 14.66
C ASN A 138 8.91 -6.60 13.13
N ASN A 139 8.03 -5.80 12.52
CA ASN A 139 7.83 -5.79 11.07
C ASN A 139 9.01 -5.16 10.32
N ILE A 140 9.77 -4.30 10.97
CA ILE A 140 10.98 -3.67 10.41
C ILE A 140 12.27 -4.40 10.79
N LYS A 141 12.16 -5.63 11.31
CA LYS A 141 13.30 -6.47 11.69
C LYS A 141 14.27 -5.77 12.65
N GLN A 142 13.77 -4.90 13.52
CA GLN A 142 14.55 -4.04 14.42
C GLN A 142 15.55 -3.12 13.67
N ASN A 143 15.49 -3.04 12.34
CA ASN A 143 16.27 -2.10 11.55
C ASN A 143 15.53 -0.77 11.48
N THR A 144 15.85 0.12 12.41
CA THR A 144 15.12 1.39 12.57
C THR A 144 15.56 2.49 11.60
N ILE A 145 16.72 2.38 10.96
CA ILE A 145 17.30 3.48 10.16
C ILE A 145 16.34 4.02 9.11
N LEU A 146 15.70 3.13 8.33
CA LEU A 146 14.74 3.53 7.31
C LEU A 146 13.46 4.10 7.93
N PHE A 147 13.02 3.52 9.04
CA PHE A 147 11.85 3.96 9.78
C PHE A 147 12.06 5.35 10.42
N ASP A 148 13.21 5.59 11.02
CA ASP A 148 13.56 6.86 11.64
C ASP A 148 13.63 7.99 10.59
N LYS A 149 14.20 7.70 9.42
CA LYS A 149 14.19 8.64 8.29
C LYS A 149 12.77 8.97 7.84
N LEU A 150 11.89 7.98 7.71
CA LEU A 150 10.48 8.19 7.34
C LEU A 150 9.76 9.04 8.37
N THR A 151 9.84 8.65 9.66
CA THR A 151 9.14 9.35 10.74
C THR A 151 9.62 10.79 10.89
N LYS A 152 10.92 11.04 10.76
CA LYS A 152 11.49 12.41 10.78
C LYS A 152 10.92 13.28 9.67
N ARG A 153 10.76 12.75 8.45
CA ARG A 153 10.20 13.49 7.31
C ARG A 153 8.70 13.75 7.49
N LEU A 154 7.95 12.73 7.88
CA LEU A 154 6.50 12.85 8.05
C LEU A 154 6.12 13.83 9.16
N LYS A 155 6.80 13.79 10.30
CA LYS A 155 6.56 14.69 11.43
C LYS A 155 6.72 16.18 11.12
N GLN A 156 7.38 16.55 10.03
CA GLN A 156 7.51 17.95 9.63
C GLN A 156 6.19 18.56 9.17
N ASN A 157 5.27 17.75 8.62
CA ASN A 157 4.07 18.24 7.96
C ASN A 157 2.79 17.49 8.32
N PHE A 158 2.88 16.38 9.05
CA PHE A 158 1.75 15.50 9.36
C PHE A 158 1.70 15.15 10.85
N ASN A 159 0.48 15.08 11.38
CA ASN A 159 0.23 14.50 12.69
C ASN A 159 0.37 12.98 12.61
N LEU A 160 1.46 12.46 13.18
CA LEU A 160 1.89 11.08 13.05
C LEU A 160 1.63 10.27 14.32
N SER A 161 1.07 9.09 14.17
CA SER A 161 0.98 8.05 15.18
C SER A 161 1.78 6.81 14.77
N VAL A 162 2.28 6.04 15.73
CA VAL A 162 2.98 4.78 15.48
C VAL A 162 2.34 3.68 16.33
N ASP A 163 2.00 2.55 15.69
CA ASP A 163 1.37 1.36 16.26
C ASP A 163 0.01 1.57 16.96
N LEU A 164 -0.45 2.78 17.06
CA LEU A 164 -1.74 3.14 17.64
C LEU A 164 -2.51 4.05 16.68
N PRO A 165 -3.72 3.68 16.28
CA PRO A 165 -4.51 2.50 16.70
C PRO A 165 -4.20 1.21 15.92
N PHE A 166 -3.41 1.24 14.84
CA PHE A 166 -3.14 0.10 13.98
C PHE A 166 -1.65 -0.27 13.99
N LYS A 167 -1.34 -1.38 14.66
CA LYS A 167 0.05 -1.84 14.82
C LYS A 167 0.56 -2.77 13.73
N ALA A 168 -0.30 -3.17 12.78
CA ALA A 168 0.06 -4.16 11.76
C ALA A 168 0.55 -5.49 12.36
N SER A 169 -0.32 -6.14 13.16
CA SER A 169 -0.03 -7.43 13.79
C SER A 169 0.19 -8.55 12.76
N THR A 170 0.64 -9.71 13.23
CA THR A 170 0.96 -10.89 12.41
C THR A 170 -0.19 -11.39 11.50
N LYS A 171 -1.43 -11.01 11.81
CA LYS A 171 -2.60 -11.31 10.95
C LYS A 171 -2.70 -10.43 9.71
N THR A 172 -2.07 -9.24 9.71
CA THR A 172 -2.07 -8.33 8.55
C THR A 172 -1.06 -8.77 7.49
N ILE A 173 -1.14 -8.19 6.28
CA ILE A 173 -0.12 -8.40 5.23
C ILE A 173 1.25 -8.07 5.80
N SER A 174 1.44 -6.86 6.32
CA SER A 174 2.74 -6.42 6.85
C SER A 174 3.27 -7.37 7.93
N GLY A 175 2.48 -7.70 8.96
CA GLY A 175 2.93 -8.56 10.02
C GLY A 175 3.24 -9.98 9.56
N TYR A 176 2.37 -10.56 8.72
CA TYR A 176 2.55 -11.93 8.20
C TYR A 176 3.84 -12.07 7.38
N PHE A 177 4.10 -11.13 6.45
CA PHE A 177 5.28 -11.22 5.60
C PHE A 177 6.58 -10.88 6.33
N ALA A 178 6.52 -10.02 7.34
CA ALA A 178 7.66 -9.80 8.23
C ALA A 178 8.00 -11.05 9.05
N GLU A 179 7.00 -11.75 9.58
CA GLU A 179 7.21 -12.91 10.44
C GLU A 179 7.70 -14.15 9.66
N ASN A 180 7.09 -14.43 8.49
CA ASN A 180 7.28 -15.69 7.76
C ASN A 180 8.31 -15.60 6.62
N PHE A 181 8.79 -14.38 6.29
CA PHE A 181 9.78 -14.14 5.25
C PHE A 181 10.80 -13.12 5.73
N ASP A 182 11.98 -13.11 5.14
CA ASP A 182 12.98 -12.10 5.43
C ASP A 182 12.69 -10.80 4.65
N ILE A 183 11.53 -10.18 4.96
CA ILE A 183 11.02 -8.97 4.32
C ILE A 183 10.81 -7.89 5.35
N TRP A 184 11.36 -6.71 5.10
CA TRP A 184 11.07 -5.50 5.86
C TRP A 184 9.71 -4.95 5.44
N THR A 185 8.80 -4.71 6.39
CA THR A 185 7.44 -4.28 6.05
C THR A 185 6.97 -3.13 6.92
N ILE A 186 6.13 -2.27 6.34
CA ILE A 186 5.43 -1.21 7.07
C ILE A 186 4.01 -1.05 6.54
N GLN A 187 3.05 -0.92 7.45
CA GLN A 187 1.69 -0.51 7.12
C GLN A 187 1.58 1.00 7.27
N ILE A 188 1.12 1.69 6.23
CA ILE A 188 0.91 3.14 6.22
C ILE A 188 -0.58 3.41 6.08
N GLU A 189 -1.19 3.81 7.17
CA GLU A 189 -2.59 4.24 7.22
C GLU A 189 -2.64 5.76 7.00
N THR A 190 -3.27 6.21 5.94
CA THR A 190 -3.38 7.64 5.62
C THR A 190 -4.82 8.13 5.75
N ASN A 191 -5.01 9.23 6.47
CA ASN A 191 -6.33 9.84 6.62
C ASN A 191 -6.95 10.13 5.25
N CYS A 192 -8.19 9.70 5.04
CA CYS A 192 -8.87 9.85 3.76
C CYS A 192 -9.12 11.32 3.35
N SER A 193 -9.03 12.26 4.28
CA SER A 193 -9.02 13.70 3.97
C SER A 193 -7.77 14.12 3.17
N ILE A 194 -6.65 13.40 3.30
CA ILE A 194 -5.41 13.64 2.57
C ILE A 194 -5.41 12.90 1.23
N THR A 195 -5.83 11.63 1.24
CA THR A 195 -5.83 10.81 0.02
C THR A 195 -6.96 11.16 -0.96
N ASN A 196 -7.98 11.87 -0.51
CA ASN A 196 -9.03 12.40 -1.37
C ASN A 196 -8.53 13.67 -2.10
N GLN A 197 -7.96 13.48 -3.29
CA GLN A 197 -7.36 14.53 -4.12
C GLN A 197 -8.33 15.68 -4.43
N SER A 198 -9.63 15.42 -4.57
CA SER A 198 -10.62 16.47 -4.83
C SER A 198 -10.82 17.41 -3.66
N LYS A 199 -10.44 17.00 -2.45
CA LYS A 199 -10.57 17.81 -1.24
C LYS A 199 -9.27 18.52 -0.85
N ASN A 200 -8.11 17.90 -1.08
CA ASN A 200 -6.83 18.45 -0.63
C ASN A 200 -5.65 17.97 -1.47
N ILE A 201 -5.54 18.52 -2.68
CA ILE A 201 -4.50 18.15 -3.64
C ILE A 201 -3.09 18.47 -3.13
N ASP A 202 -2.92 19.58 -2.40
CA ASP A 202 -1.62 20.02 -1.90
C ASP A 202 -1.08 19.07 -0.83
N LYS A 203 -1.92 18.65 0.14
CA LYS A 203 -1.54 17.64 1.14
C LYS A 203 -1.26 16.29 0.50
N PHE A 204 -2.03 15.89 -0.51
CA PHE A 204 -1.77 14.66 -1.27
C PHE A 204 -0.40 14.71 -1.96
N ASN A 205 -0.10 15.80 -2.66
CA ASN A 205 1.18 15.97 -3.36
C ASN A 205 2.36 16.03 -2.39
N LEU A 206 2.19 16.68 -1.25
CA LEU A 206 3.21 16.74 -0.20
C LEU A 206 3.49 15.33 0.38
N LEU A 207 2.44 14.55 0.65
CA LEU A 207 2.57 13.16 1.10
C LEU A 207 3.26 12.29 0.05
N LEU A 208 2.79 12.38 -1.21
CA LEU A 208 3.38 11.64 -2.33
C LEU A 208 4.88 11.93 -2.44
N LYS A 209 5.26 13.22 -2.45
CA LYS A 209 6.67 13.63 -2.51
C LYS A 209 7.46 13.09 -1.33
N THR A 210 6.95 13.22 -0.11
CA THR A 210 7.62 12.76 1.12
C THR A 210 7.89 11.26 1.08
N LEU A 211 6.89 10.46 0.71
CA LEU A 211 7.03 9.01 0.60
C LEU A 211 7.92 8.59 -0.56
N ALA A 212 7.79 9.24 -1.73
CA ALA A 212 8.62 8.92 -2.89
C ALA A 212 10.10 9.22 -2.66
N ASP A 213 10.42 10.37 -2.06
CA ASP A 213 11.81 10.74 -1.72
C ASP A 213 12.42 9.77 -0.70
N TRP A 214 11.63 9.29 0.27
CA TRP A 214 12.06 8.27 1.21
C TRP A 214 12.28 6.90 0.53
N LEU A 215 11.33 6.45 -0.31
CA LEU A 215 11.44 5.16 -1.01
C LEU A 215 12.65 5.09 -1.94
N LYS A 216 13.03 6.20 -2.57
CA LYS A 216 14.23 6.29 -3.43
C LYS A 216 15.54 6.07 -2.66
N GLU A 217 15.53 6.18 -1.33
CA GLU A 217 16.70 5.86 -0.48
C GLU A 217 16.81 4.38 -0.12
N ILE A 218 15.74 3.60 -0.36
CA ILE A 218 15.73 2.14 -0.18
C ILE A 218 16.35 1.51 -1.45
N ARG A 219 17.67 1.40 -1.45
CA ARG A 219 18.41 0.79 -2.57
C ARG A 219 19.32 -0.33 -2.09
#